data_64d24bb7878149a2e29883228424e41c
#
_entry.id   64d24bb7878149a2e29883228424e41c
#
_cell.length_a   1.000
_cell.length_b   1.000
_cell.length_c   1.000
_cell.angle_alpha   90.00
_cell.angle_beta   90.00
_cell.angle_gamma   90.00
#
_symmetry.space_group_name_H-M   'P 1'
#
loop_
_entity.id
_entity.type
_entity.pdbx_description
1 polymer ?
#
loop_
_entity_poly.entity_id
_entity_poly.type
_entity_poly.pdbx_seq_one_letter_code
_entity_poly.pdbx_strand_id
1 'polypeptide(L)'
;MTVTYELSTKELQEMRKKYVPKGVSNGNLNIAKHAHGATLIDIDNNEWIDFAGAIGTLNVGHTHPKVTAAVQKQVENFLHPGFNVMMYEGYIRLAKKLCEITPGNFDKQAIFFNSGAEAVENAIKISRRYTKRPAVVSFVRGYHGRTNLTMGMTSKVKPYKFGFGPFAPEVYQAPYPYLYHKPAGVTEEEYVDQVISDFKDFFIATVAPEMVACVVMEPVQGEGGFVIPPK
;
A
#
# COMPACT_ATOMS: atom_id res chain seq x y z
N MET A 1 -25.25 8.27 20.31
CA MET A 1 -25.56 6.95 20.90
C MET A 1 -24.24 6.35 21.34
N THR A 2 -24.09 6.01 22.59
CA THR A 2 -22.92 5.31 23.11
C THR A 2 -23.03 3.86 22.65
N VAL A 3 -22.03 3.35 21.93
CA VAL A 3 -21.97 1.92 21.58
C VAL A 3 -21.81 1.15 22.90
N THR A 4 -22.80 0.38 23.28
CA THR A 4 -22.73 -0.55 24.42
C THR A 4 -22.12 -1.85 23.93
N TYR A 5 -20.98 -2.24 24.48
CA TYR A 5 -20.38 -3.53 24.22
C TYR A 5 -21.05 -4.55 25.13
N GLU A 6 -21.93 -5.37 24.56
CA GLU A 6 -22.74 -6.37 25.28
C GLU A 6 -21.97 -7.67 25.55
N LEU A 7 -20.87 -7.91 24.80
CA LEU A 7 -20.07 -9.13 24.87
C LEU A 7 -18.70 -8.86 25.49
N SER A 8 -18.22 -9.81 26.26
CA SER A 8 -16.88 -9.80 26.84
C SER A 8 -15.79 -10.04 25.76
N THR A 9 -14.57 -9.66 26.06
CA THR A 9 -13.38 -9.94 25.24
C THR A 9 -13.28 -11.43 24.90
N LYS A 10 -13.55 -12.32 25.88
CA LYS A 10 -13.50 -13.77 25.68
C LYS A 10 -14.57 -14.26 24.69
N GLU A 11 -15.79 -13.80 24.80
CA GLU A 11 -16.87 -14.15 23.88
C GLU A 11 -16.58 -13.69 22.46
N LEU A 12 -16.09 -12.45 22.28
CA LEU A 12 -15.69 -11.92 20.98
C LEU A 12 -14.50 -12.69 20.39
N GLN A 13 -13.54 -13.09 21.19
CA GLN A 13 -12.42 -13.94 20.72
C GLN A 13 -12.88 -15.32 20.30
N GLU A 14 -13.83 -15.96 21.00
CA GLU A 14 -14.42 -17.24 20.58
C GLU A 14 -15.23 -17.08 19.27
N MET A 15 -16.02 -16.02 19.16
CA MET A 15 -16.70 -15.68 17.90
C MET A 15 -15.70 -15.46 16.75
N ARG A 16 -14.61 -14.74 17.00
CA ARG A 16 -13.54 -14.53 16.03
C ARG A 16 -12.93 -15.86 15.57
N LYS A 17 -12.65 -16.79 16.47
CA LYS A 17 -12.13 -18.13 16.12
C LYS A 17 -13.11 -18.92 15.23
N LYS A 18 -14.40 -18.77 15.47
CA LYS A 18 -15.45 -19.49 14.75
C LYS A 18 -15.76 -18.88 13.39
N TYR A 19 -15.82 -17.56 13.29
CA TYR A 19 -16.39 -16.87 12.13
C TYR A 19 -15.36 -16.12 11.27
N VAL A 20 -14.16 -15.86 11.77
CA VAL A 20 -13.11 -15.18 11.02
C VAL A 20 -12.01 -16.18 10.64
N PRO A 21 -11.70 -16.33 9.35
CA PRO A 21 -10.71 -17.29 8.90
C PRO A 21 -9.31 -17.00 9.47
N LYS A 22 -8.52 -18.06 9.66
CA LYS A 22 -7.16 -17.98 10.21
C LYS A 22 -6.21 -17.10 9.39
N GLY A 23 -6.47 -16.94 8.09
CA GLY A 23 -5.69 -16.07 7.22
C GLY A 23 -5.76 -14.58 7.58
N VAL A 24 -6.79 -14.16 8.34
CA VAL A 24 -6.86 -12.82 8.92
C VAL A 24 -6.09 -12.86 10.25
N SER A 25 -4.80 -12.50 10.19
CA SER A 25 -3.95 -12.46 11.39
C SER A 25 -4.18 -11.17 12.20
N ASN A 26 -4.02 -11.27 13.51
CA ASN A 26 -4.07 -10.13 14.43
C ASN A 26 -2.77 -10.09 15.24
N GLY A 27 -2.12 -8.92 15.29
CA GLY A 27 -0.96 -8.69 16.13
C GLY A 27 -1.31 -8.56 17.62
N ASN A 28 -2.57 -8.19 17.90
CA ASN A 28 -3.15 -8.08 19.24
C ASN A 28 -4.56 -8.66 19.21
N LEU A 29 -4.97 -9.37 20.26
CA LEU A 29 -6.29 -9.99 20.38
C LEU A 29 -7.27 -9.20 21.26
N ASN A 30 -6.85 -8.07 21.81
CA ASN A 30 -7.74 -7.16 22.53
C ASN A 30 -8.74 -6.50 21.58
N ILE A 31 -9.88 -6.12 22.11
CA ILE A 31 -10.97 -5.56 21.32
C ILE A 31 -11.01 -4.06 21.52
N ALA A 32 -10.73 -3.30 20.49
CA ALA A 32 -10.76 -1.84 20.54
C ALA A 32 -12.17 -1.32 20.84
N LYS A 33 -12.29 -0.43 21.79
CA LYS A 33 -13.53 0.27 22.17
C LYS A 33 -13.58 1.66 21.56
N HIS A 34 -12.56 2.46 21.80
CA HIS A 34 -12.38 3.77 21.18
C HIS A 34 -10.90 4.15 21.12
N ALA A 35 -10.60 5.19 20.37
CA ALA A 35 -9.24 5.67 20.20
C ALA A 35 -9.20 7.18 19.97
N HIS A 36 -8.10 7.84 20.36
CA HIS A 36 -7.84 9.24 20.06
C HIS A 36 -6.34 9.52 20.01
N GLY A 37 -5.91 10.36 19.10
CA GLY A 37 -4.48 10.64 18.93
C GLY A 37 -3.66 9.36 18.74
N ALA A 38 -2.74 9.07 19.63
CA ALA A 38 -1.94 7.85 19.63
C ALA A 38 -2.43 6.79 20.64
N THR A 39 -3.60 6.98 21.25
CA THR A 39 -4.09 6.09 22.31
C THR A 39 -5.26 5.25 21.81
N LEU A 40 -5.23 3.95 22.10
CA LEU A 40 -6.32 2.98 21.96
C LEU A 40 -6.81 2.57 23.34
N ILE A 41 -8.12 2.48 23.52
CA ILE A 41 -8.74 1.93 24.73
C ILE A 41 -9.56 0.71 24.32
N ASP A 42 -9.32 -0.41 25.01
CA ASP A 42 -10.04 -1.66 24.76
C ASP A 42 -11.35 -1.74 25.54
N ILE A 43 -12.17 -2.76 25.29
CA ILE A 43 -13.46 -2.94 25.96
C ILE A 43 -13.33 -3.25 27.45
N ASP A 44 -12.14 -3.71 27.90
CA ASP A 44 -11.82 -3.94 29.29
C ASP A 44 -11.24 -2.68 29.97
N ASN A 45 -11.24 -1.53 29.24
CA ASN A 45 -10.73 -0.22 29.65
C ASN A 45 -9.22 -0.15 29.88
N ASN A 46 -8.44 -1.07 29.29
CA ASN A 46 -6.99 -0.93 29.26
C ASN A 46 -6.59 0.10 28.20
N GLU A 47 -5.59 0.91 28.53
CA GLU A 47 -5.01 1.90 27.64
C GLU A 47 -3.77 1.36 26.93
N TRP A 48 -3.66 1.59 25.62
CA TRP A 48 -2.59 1.13 24.76
C TRP A 48 -2.03 2.30 23.94
N ILE A 49 -0.73 2.40 23.81
CA ILE A 49 -0.09 3.34 22.89
C ILE A 49 0.03 2.66 21.52
N ASP A 50 -0.55 3.29 20.49
CA ASP A 50 -0.55 2.76 19.13
C ASP A 50 0.70 3.19 18.35
N PHE A 51 1.75 2.39 18.42
CA PHE A 51 2.94 2.55 17.58
C PHE A 51 2.78 1.97 16.16
N ALA A 52 1.70 1.23 15.91
CA ALA A 52 1.46 0.63 14.60
C ALA A 52 0.74 1.58 13.62
N GLY A 53 -0.06 2.52 14.16
CA GLY A 53 -0.82 3.48 13.35
C GLY A 53 -1.62 2.83 12.23
N ALA A 54 -2.26 1.66 12.49
CA ALA A 54 -2.92 0.82 11.49
C ALA A 54 -2.00 0.50 10.29
N ILE A 55 -0.76 0.16 10.57
CA ILE A 55 0.31 -0.13 9.59
C ILE A 55 0.59 1.10 8.70
N GLY A 56 0.71 2.28 9.33
CA GLY A 56 1.11 3.53 8.69
C GLY A 56 -0.01 4.30 7.98
N THR A 57 -1.28 4.01 8.26
CA THR A 57 -2.41 4.72 7.62
C THR A 57 -2.93 5.91 8.43
N LEU A 58 -2.66 5.97 9.75
CA LEU A 58 -3.18 6.99 10.66
C LEU A 58 -2.20 8.15 10.87
N ASN A 59 -1.85 8.87 9.80
CA ASN A 59 -0.86 9.94 9.86
C ASN A 59 -1.23 11.12 10.77
N VAL A 60 -2.51 11.32 11.03
CA VAL A 60 -3.01 12.41 11.90
C VAL A 60 -3.53 11.90 13.25
N GLY A 61 -3.32 10.62 13.54
CA GLY A 61 -3.84 9.95 14.74
C GLY A 61 -5.32 9.56 14.64
N HIS A 62 -5.76 8.82 15.64
CA HIS A 62 -7.15 8.36 15.75
C HIS A 62 -8.10 9.54 16.00
N THR A 63 -9.27 9.49 15.40
CA THR A 63 -10.40 10.42 15.61
C THR A 63 -9.99 11.91 15.66
N HIS A 64 -9.12 12.33 14.74
CA HIS A 64 -8.70 13.73 14.68
C HIS A 64 -9.91 14.66 14.54
N PRO A 65 -10.10 15.69 15.40
CA PRO A 65 -11.36 16.45 15.50
C PRO A 65 -11.82 17.05 14.16
N LYS A 66 -10.92 17.61 13.36
CA LYS A 66 -11.26 18.20 12.06
C LYS A 66 -11.71 17.14 11.05
N VAL A 67 -11.10 15.94 11.08
CA VAL A 67 -11.47 14.83 10.19
C VAL A 67 -12.84 14.29 10.60
N THR A 68 -13.05 14.03 11.89
CA THR A 68 -14.32 13.55 12.44
C THR A 68 -15.47 14.50 12.10
N ALA A 69 -15.30 15.80 12.33
CA ALA A 69 -16.31 16.81 12.00
C ALA A 69 -16.61 16.86 10.48
N ALA A 70 -15.58 16.73 9.63
CA ALA A 70 -15.78 16.70 8.17
C ALA A 70 -16.57 15.47 7.73
N VAL A 71 -16.27 14.29 8.31
CA VAL A 71 -17.01 13.04 8.03
C VAL A 71 -18.46 13.14 8.49
N GLN A 72 -18.72 13.61 9.73
CA GLN A 72 -20.07 13.82 10.26
C GLN A 72 -20.90 14.73 9.36
N LYS A 73 -20.33 15.86 8.94
CA LYS A 73 -21.00 16.78 8.01
C LYS A 73 -21.28 16.14 6.65
N GLN A 74 -20.36 15.31 6.14
CA GLN A 74 -20.53 14.68 4.83
C GLN A 74 -21.64 13.62 4.84
N VAL A 75 -21.76 12.80 5.89
CA VAL A 75 -22.78 11.74 5.96
C VAL A 75 -24.20 12.29 6.03
N GLU A 76 -24.39 13.54 6.50
CA GLU A 76 -25.69 14.25 6.47
C GLU A 76 -26.13 14.56 5.04
N ASN A 77 -25.21 14.70 4.09
CA ASN A 77 -25.53 14.99 2.69
C ASN A 77 -25.76 13.70 1.89
N PHE A 78 -24.79 12.82 1.86
CA PHE A 78 -24.85 11.51 1.21
C PHE A 78 -23.67 10.62 1.62
N LEU A 79 -23.85 9.30 1.51
CA LEU A 79 -22.80 8.33 1.75
C LEU A 79 -22.03 7.97 0.47
N HIS A 80 -22.74 7.57 -0.60
CA HIS A 80 -22.11 7.12 -1.83
C HIS A 80 -23.04 7.25 -3.05
N PRO A 81 -22.99 8.35 -3.79
CA PRO A 81 -23.82 8.51 -5.01
C PRO A 81 -23.25 7.77 -6.21
N GLY A 82 -22.01 7.24 -6.12
CA GLY A 82 -21.29 6.68 -7.26
C GLY A 82 -20.82 7.77 -8.24
N PHE A 83 -19.53 8.09 -8.26
CA PHE A 83 -19.00 9.19 -9.07
C PHE A 83 -19.31 9.03 -10.58
N ASN A 84 -19.40 7.79 -11.06
CA ASN A 84 -19.78 7.48 -12.44
C ASN A 84 -21.27 7.74 -12.74
N VAL A 85 -22.12 7.78 -11.70
CA VAL A 85 -23.55 8.05 -11.84
C VAL A 85 -23.80 9.56 -11.68
N MET A 86 -23.25 10.15 -10.63
CA MET A 86 -23.33 11.58 -10.37
C MET A 86 -22.04 12.09 -9.74
N MET A 87 -21.43 13.08 -10.38
CA MET A 87 -20.20 13.72 -9.88
C MET A 87 -20.47 14.45 -8.57
N TYR A 88 -19.44 14.50 -7.72
CA TYR A 88 -19.49 15.27 -6.46
C TYR A 88 -18.19 16.01 -6.19
N GLU A 89 -18.32 17.14 -5.52
CA GLU A 89 -17.25 18.12 -5.32
C GLU A 89 -16.01 17.52 -4.62
N GLY A 90 -16.20 16.69 -3.60
CA GLY A 90 -15.11 16.12 -2.80
C GLY A 90 -14.10 15.33 -3.64
N TYR A 91 -14.57 14.51 -4.59
CA TYR A 91 -13.71 13.76 -5.51
C TYR A 91 -12.88 14.71 -6.39
N ILE A 92 -13.53 15.72 -6.99
CA ILE A 92 -12.90 16.66 -7.92
C ILE A 92 -11.85 17.52 -7.18
N ARG A 93 -12.16 18.02 -5.99
CA ARG A 93 -11.24 18.81 -5.17
C ARG A 93 -10.03 18.01 -4.71
N LEU A 94 -10.24 16.74 -4.32
CA LEU A 94 -9.14 15.86 -3.95
C LEU A 94 -8.23 15.57 -5.15
N ALA A 95 -8.80 15.29 -6.32
CA ALA A 95 -8.04 15.10 -7.56
C ALA A 95 -7.18 16.33 -7.89
N LYS A 96 -7.79 17.52 -7.85
CA LYS A 96 -7.07 18.80 -8.04
C LYS A 96 -5.90 18.92 -7.04
N LYS A 97 -6.18 18.71 -5.74
CA LYS A 97 -5.16 18.84 -4.69
C LYS A 97 -3.98 17.89 -4.90
N LEU A 98 -4.25 16.63 -5.26
CA LEU A 98 -3.18 15.68 -5.53
C LEU A 98 -2.36 16.06 -6.78
N CYS A 99 -3.01 16.53 -7.84
CA CYS A 99 -2.29 17.01 -9.02
C CYS A 99 -1.38 18.21 -8.73
N GLU A 100 -1.79 19.09 -7.81
CA GLU A 100 -1.00 20.27 -7.41
C GLU A 100 0.21 19.93 -6.53
N ILE A 101 0.08 18.98 -5.60
CA ILE A 101 1.15 18.66 -4.64
C ILE A 101 2.12 17.58 -5.13
N THR A 102 1.77 16.80 -6.15
CA THR A 102 2.67 15.78 -6.70
C THR A 102 3.74 16.41 -7.59
N PRO A 103 4.99 15.93 -7.53
CA PRO A 103 6.10 16.46 -8.31
C PRO A 103 5.87 16.41 -9.83
N GLY A 104 6.61 17.24 -10.55
CA GLY A 104 6.58 17.31 -12.01
C GLY A 104 5.79 18.51 -12.54
N ASN A 105 6.29 19.11 -13.63
CA ASN A 105 5.69 20.29 -14.28
C ASN A 105 5.05 19.88 -15.60
N PHE A 106 3.98 19.08 -15.52
CA PHE A 106 3.17 18.61 -16.65
C PHE A 106 1.72 18.44 -16.20
N ASP A 107 0.80 18.35 -17.14
CA ASP A 107 -0.63 18.11 -16.87
C ASP A 107 -0.83 16.75 -16.22
N LYS A 108 -1.54 16.74 -15.11
CA LYS A 108 -1.80 15.56 -14.29
C LYS A 108 -3.29 15.33 -14.12
N GLN A 109 -3.67 14.07 -14.00
CA GLN A 109 -5.00 13.64 -13.63
C GLN A 109 -4.92 12.58 -12.52
N ALA A 110 -5.91 12.57 -11.63
CA ALA A 110 -5.99 11.61 -10.54
C ALA A 110 -7.27 10.77 -10.67
N ILE A 111 -7.14 9.49 -10.37
CA ILE A 111 -8.25 8.53 -10.26
C ILE A 111 -8.15 7.79 -8.94
N PHE A 112 -9.30 7.51 -8.30
CA PHE A 112 -9.35 6.86 -6.98
C PHE A 112 -9.96 5.47 -7.06
N PHE A 113 -9.42 4.58 -6.23
CA PHE A 113 -9.85 3.20 -6.06
C PHE A 113 -10.02 2.89 -4.58
N ASN A 114 -10.53 1.69 -4.26
CA ASN A 114 -10.84 1.31 -2.88
C ASN A 114 -9.62 0.77 -2.11
N SER A 115 -8.54 0.42 -2.80
CA SER A 115 -7.33 -0.11 -2.17
C SER A 115 -6.08 0.23 -2.96
N GLY A 116 -4.90 0.14 -2.31
CA GLY A 116 -3.61 0.28 -2.99
C GLY A 116 -3.38 -0.81 -4.04
N ALA A 117 -3.83 -2.03 -3.82
CA ALA A 117 -3.75 -3.10 -4.81
C ALA A 117 -4.53 -2.76 -6.08
N GLU A 118 -5.76 -2.24 -5.95
CA GLU A 118 -6.56 -1.77 -7.09
C GLU A 118 -5.89 -0.60 -7.82
N ALA A 119 -5.32 0.34 -7.08
CA ALA A 119 -4.61 1.47 -7.67
C ALA A 119 -3.41 1.01 -8.49
N VAL A 120 -2.59 0.09 -7.98
CA VAL A 120 -1.45 -0.50 -8.69
C VAL A 120 -1.92 -1.29 -9.92
N GLU A 121 -2.93 -2.14 -9.80
CA GLU A 121 -3.48 -2.90 -10.92
C GLU A 121 -3.98 -1.98 -12.04
N ASN A 122 -4.67 -0.89 -11.70
CA ASN A 122 -5.15 0.06 -12.69
C ASN A 122 -4.02 0.90 -13.30
N ALA A 123 -3.00 1.28 -12.55
CA ALA A 123 -1.81 1.93 -13.09
C ALA A 123 -1.13 1.05 -14.16
N ILE A 124 -0.95 -0.24 -13.87
CA ILE A 124 -0.40 -1.21 -14.84
C ILE A 124 -1.32 -1.37 -16.04
N LYS A 125 -2.61 -1.48 -15.83
CA LYS A 125 -3.61 -1.58 -16.91
C LYS A 125 -3.54 -0.39 -17.86
N ILE A 126 -3.44 0.83 -17.32
CA ILE A 126 -3.28 2.07 -18.09
C ILE A 126 -1.95 2.05 -18.85
N SER A 127 -0.85 1.69 -18.19
CA SER A 127 0.48 1.61 -18.81
C SER A 127 0.52 0.63 -19.96
N ARG A 128 0.00 -0.59 -19.78
CA ARG A 128 -0.11 -1.60 -20.85
C ARG A 128 -0.98 -1.13 -22.00
N ARG A 129 -2.10 -0.48 -21.71
CA ARG A 129 -3.01 0.06 -22.76
C ARG A 129 -2.36 1.18 -23.56
N TYR A 130 -1.64 2.05 -22.89
CA TYR A 130 -0.95 3.19 -23.53
C TYR A 130 0.25 2.74 -24.36
N THR A 131 1.15 1.98 -23.78
CA THR A 131 2.40 1.55 -24.42
C THR A 131 2.23 0.41 -25.42
N LYS A 132 1.15 -0.38 -25.32
CA LYS A 132 0.95 -1.65 -26.03
C LYS A 132 2.00 -2.72 -25.69
N ARG A 133 2.63 -2.61 -24.53
CA ARG A 133 3.68 -3.52 -24.05
C ARG A 133 3.16 -4.37 -22.90
N PRO A 134 3.57 -5.67 -22.77
CA PRO A 134 3.00 -6.56 -21.75
C PRO A 134 3.75 -6.56 -20.42
N ALA A 135 5.07 -6.31 -20.44
CA ALA A 135 5.93 -6.56 -19.29
C ALA A 135 5.86 -5.45 -18.22
N VAL A 136 5.96 -5.85 -16.96
CA VAL A 136 6.04 -4.98 -15.80
C VAL A 136 7.29 -5.36 -14.99
N VAL A 137 8.09 -4.38 -14.64
CA VAL A 137 9.24 -4.57 -13.77
C VAL A 137 8.91 -4.03 -12.38
N SER A 138 9.04 -4.86 -11.36
CA SER A 138 9.02 -4.48 -9.94
C SER A 138 10.39 -4.74 -9.32
N PHE A 139 10.55 -4.50 -8.04
CA PHE A 139 11.85 -4.68 -7.38
C PHE A 139 11.79 -5.74 -6.28
N VAL A 140 12.91 -6.46 -6.10
CA VAL A 140 13.11 -7.37 -4.96
C VAL A 140 12.84 -6.63 -3.65
N ARG A 141 12.23 -7.31 -2.66
CA ARG A 141 11.75 -6.78 -1.38
C ARG A 141 10.53 -5.87 -1.47
N GLY A 142 10.04 -5.55 -2.67
CA GLY A 142 8.84 -4.71 -2.87
C GLY A 142 7.55 -5.41 -2.43
N TYR A 143 6.58 -4.61 -2.02
CA TYR A 143 5.21 -5.04 -1.70
C TYR A 143 4.19 -4.17 -2.46
N HIS A 144 3.31 -4.81 -3.21
CA HIS A 144 2.38 -4.10 -4.10
C HIS A 144 0.91 -4.49 -3.90
N GLY A 145 0.63 -5.46 -3.04
CA GLY A 145 -0.73 -5.92 -2.75
C GLY A 145 -0.89 -7.43 -2.75
N ARG A 146 -2.15 -7.88 -2.66
CA ARG A 146 -2.53 -9.30 -2.52
C ARG A 146 -3.59 -9.75 -3.53
N THR A 147 -3.75 -9.05 -4.64
CA THR A 147 -4.48 -9.52 -5.83
C THR A 147 -3.53 -10.33 -6.72
N ASN A 148 -4.02 -11.05 -7.71
CA ASN A 148 -3.20 -11.97 -8.50
C ASN A 148 -1.96 -11.29 -9.14
N LEU A 149 -2.15 -10.12 -9.78
CA LEU A 149 -1.05 -9.38 -10.40
C LEU A 149 -0.12 -8.78 -9.33
N THR A 150 -0.66 -8.12 -8.32
CA THR A 150 0.14 -7.48 -7.28
C THR A 150 0.87 -8.47 -6.38
N MET A 151 0.33 -9.70 -6.15
CA MET A 151 1.08 -10.79 -5.52
C MET A 151 2.26 -11.25 -6.38
N GLY A 152 2.07 -11.35 -7.70
CA GLY A 152 3.16 -11.64 -8.63
C GLY A 152 4.31 -10.64 -8.52
N MET A 153 3.99 -9.36 -8.35
CA MET A 153 4.95 -8.26 -8.17
C MET A 153 5.56 -8.21 -6.78
N THR A 154 4.85 -8.66 -5.75
CA THR A 154 5.33 -8.69 -4.36
C THR A 154 6.44 -9.72 -4.20
N SER A 155 7.56 -9.35 -3.58
CA SER A 155 8.75 -10.18 -3.50
C SER A 155 8.62 -11.31 -2.47
N LYS A 156 8.17 -11.00 -1.26
CA LYS A 156 8.16 -11.93 -0.12
C LYS A 156 7.16 -13.08 -0.32
N VAL A 157 7.66 -14.30 -0.33
CA VAL A 157 6.84 -15.50 -0.57
C VAL A 157 5.89 -15.76 0.59
N LYS A 158 6.42 -15.92 1.81
CA LYS A 158 5.59 -16.04 3.02
C LYS A 158 5.56 -14.71 3.76
N PRO A 159 4.38 -14.23 4.21
CA PRO A 159 3.08 -14.92 4.17
C PRO A 159 2.23 -14.62 2.92
N TYR A 160 2.74 -13.89 1.91
CA TYR A 160 1.86 -13.23 0.92
C TYR A 160 1.44 -14.09 -0.27
N LYS A 161 2.33 -14.89 -0.84
CA LYS A 161 2.07 -15.59 -2.11
C LYS A 161 2.29 -17.09 -2.11
N PHE A 162 2.74 -17.67 -0.99
CA PHE A 162 2.96 -19.11 -0.90
C PHE A 162 1.65 -19.90 -1.09
N GLY A 163 1.60 -20.73 -2.13
CA GLY A 163 0.45 -21.59 -2.43
C GLY A 163 -0.72 -20.91 -3.17
N PHE A 164 -0.56 -19.64 -3.60
CA PHE A 164 -1.61 -18.88 -4.28
C PHE A 164 -1.46 -18.78 -5.81
N GLY A 165 -0.37 -19.34 -6.36
CA GLY A 165 -0.14 -19.33 -7.81
C GLY A 165 -1.13 -20.19 -8.60
N PRO A 166 -1.16 -20.08 -9.95
CA PRO A 166 -0.27 -19.26 -10.76
C PRO A 166 -0.60 -17.76 -10.71
N PHE A 167 0.44 -16.93 -10.84
CA PHE A 167 0.30 -15.47 -10.89
C PHE A 167 0.21 -14.96 -12.32
N ALA A 168 -0.14 -13.67 -12.47
CA ALA A 168 -0.17 -13.02 -13.77
C ALA A 168 1.22 -13.09 -14.45
N PRO A 169 1.28 -13.41 -15.75
CA PRO A 169 2.53 -13.45 -16.50
C PRO A 169 3.10 -12.06 -16.76
N GLU A 170 4.31 -12.04 -17.32
CA GLU A 170 5.04 -10.83 -17.70
C GLU A 170 5.31 -9.86 -16.53
N VAL A 171 5.63 -10.44 -15.37
CA VAL A 171 6.05 -9.73 -14.17
C VAL A 171 7.48 -10.14 -13.82
N TYR A 172 8.38 -9.17 -13.81
CA TYR A 172 9.80 -9.36 -13.58
C TYR A 172 10.26 -8.59 -12.37
N GLN A 173 11.25 -9.11 -11.62
CA GLN A 173 11.77 -8.47 -10.42
C GLN A 173 13.23 -8.12 -10.58
N ALA A 174 13.54 -6.83 -10.58
CA ALA A 174 14.91 -6.31 -10.60
C ALA A 174 15.49 -6.15 -9.20
N PRO A 175 16.81 -6.15 -9.01
CA PRO A 175 17.44 -5.80 -7.75
C PRO A 175 17.07 -4.40 -7.29
N TYR A 176 16.84 -4.22 -5.97
CA TYR A 176 16.62 -2.90 -5.37
C TYR A 176 17.90 -2.41 -4.70
N PRO A 177 18.36 -1.17 -4.92
CA PRO A 177 19.55 -0.63 -4.28
C PRO A 177 19.38 -0.52 -2.77
N TYR A 178 20.32 -1.11 -2.01
CA TYR A 178 20.26 -1.16 -0.56
C TYR A 178 21.63 -0.86 0.06
N LEU A 179 21.90 0.40 0.36
CA LEU A 179 23.20 0.87 0.86
C LEU A 179 23.69 0.15 2.12
N TYR A 180 22.79 -0.25 3.02
CA TYR A 180 23.16 -0.99 4.22
C TYR A 180 23.84 -2.33 3.91
N HIS A 181 23.51 -2.94 2.77
CA HIS A 181 24.13 -4.20 2.31
C HIS A 181 25.27 -3.97 1.29
N LYS A 182 25.71 -2.74 1.13
CA LYS A 182 26.87 -2.41 0.29
C LYS A 182 28.10 -3.20 0.76
N PRO A 183 28.89 -3.79 -0.17
CA PRO A 183 30.12 -4.52 0.18
C PRO A 183 31.10 -3.64 0.96
N ALA A 184 31.85 -4.24 1.89
CA ALA A 184 32.88 -3.55 2.65
C ALA A 184 33.97 -3.01 1.71
N GLY A 185 34.40 -1.76 1.94
CA GLY A 185 35.42 -1.11 1.15
C GLY A 185 34.96 -0.44 -0.15
N VAL A 186 33.70 -0.66 -0.59
CA VAL A 186 33.12 0.03 -1.74
C VAL A 186 32.51 1.37 -1.28
N THR A 187 32.73 2.45 -2.02
CA THR A 187 32.10 3.75 -1.75
C THR A 187 30.62 3.71 -2.11
N GLU A 188 29.86 4.71 -1.70
CA GLU A 188 28.44 4.82 -2.08
C GLU A 188 28.29 5.04 -3.59
N GLU A 189 29.15 5.87 -4.19
CA GLU A 189 29.16 6.18 -5.62
C GLU A 189 29.44 4.93 -6.45
N GLU A 190 30.50 4.19 -6.13
CA GLU A 190 30.82 2.92 -6.80
C GLU A 190 29.68 1.89 -6.69
N TYR A 191 29.01 1.84 -5.53
CA TYR A 191 27.86 0.96 -5.35
C TYR A 191 26.67 1.38 -6.21
N VAL A 192 26.40 2.67 -6.32
CA VAL A 192 25.32 3.19 -7.18
C VAL A 192 25.60 2.87 -8.64
N ASP A 193 26.83 3.09 -9.10
CA ASP A 193 27.25 2.77 -10.46
C ASP A 193 27.10 1.28 -10.76
N GLN A 194 27.47 0.41 -9.82
CA GLN A 194 27.27 -1.03 -9.96
C GLN A 194 25.80 -1.40 -10.07
N VAL A 195 24.95 -0.86 -9.19
CA VAL A 195 23.49 -1.12 -9.23
C VAL A 195 22.86 -0.65 -10.53
N ILE A 196 23.30 0.49 -11.07
CA ILE A 196 22.82 0.98 -12.37
C ILE A 196 23.29 0.04 -13.49
N SER A 197 24.53 -0.46 -13.43
CA SER A 197 25.05 -1.44 -14.39
C SER A 197 24.25 -2.74 -14.33
N ASP A 198 24.02 -3.28 -13.14
CA ASP A 198 23.22 -4.50 -12.93
C ASP A 198 21.79 -4.34 -13.45
N PHE A 199 21.22 -3.14 -13.29
CA PHE A 199 19.88 -2.84 -13.82
C PHE A 199 19.85 -2.75 -15.35
N LYS A 200 20.93 -2.29 -15.99
CA LYS A 200 21.06 -2.35 -17.45
C LYS A 200 21.19 -3.79 -17.93
N ASP A 201 22.01 -4.60 -17.28
CA ASP A 201 22.21 -6.01 -17.60
C ASP A 201 20.92 -6.83 -17.40
N PHE A 202 20.08 -6.46 -16.43
CA PHE A 202 18.75 -7.06 -16.25
C PHE A 202 17.90 -6.92 -17.52
N PHE A 203 17.96 -5.81 -18.24
CA PHE A 203 17.24 -5.62 -19.50
C PHE A 203 17.86 -6.39 -20.68
N ILE A 204 19.11 -6.80 -20.56
CA ILE A 204 19.74 -7.67 -21.57
C ILE A 204 19.38 -9.14 -21.31
N ALA A 205 19.40 -9.55 -20.03
CA ALA A 205 19.31 -10.97 -19.67
C ALA A 205 17.89 -11.46 -19.34
N THR A 206 16.96 -10.55 -18.95
CA THR A 206 15.68 -10.97 -18.35
C THR A 206 14.46 -10.51 -19.15
N VAL A 207 14.41 -9.27 -19.60
CA VAL A 207 13.28 -8.74 -20.37
C VAL A 207 13.74 -7.61 -21.30
N ALA A 208 13.39 -7.66 -22.56
CA ALA A 208 13.74 -6.61 -23.51
C ALA A 208 13.04 -5.27 -23.14
N PRO A 209 13.75 -4.14 -23.16
CA PRO A 209 13.19 -2.83 -22.78
C PRO A 209 11.94 -2.47 -23.61
N GLU A 210 11.90 -2.88 -24.86
CA GLU A 210 10.78 -2.64 -25.79
C GLU A 210 9.48 -3.34 -25.36
N MET A 211 9.58 -4.38 -24.54
CA MET A 211 8.43 -5.09 -23.99
C MET A 211 7.90 -4.47 -22.70
N VAL A 212 8.66 -3.57 -22.06
CA VAL A 212 8.32 -3.04 -20.73
C VAL A 212 7.30 -1.92 -20.83
N ALA A 213 6.13 -2.14 -20.25
CA ALA A 213 5.06 -1.14 -20.14
C ALA A 213 5.35 -0.10 -19.06
N CYS A 214 5.85 -0.57 -17.91
CA CYS A 214 6.21 0.29 -16.79
C CYS A 214 7.17 -0.39 -15.81
N VAL A 215 7.85 0.45 -15.04
CA VAL A 215 8.62 0.07 -13.86
C VAL A 215 7.87 0.57 -12.63
N VAL A 216 7.66 -0.29 -11.64
CA VAL A 216 6.97 0.04 -10.39
C VAL A 216 7.96 -0.03 -9.24
N MET A 217 8.19 1.10 -8.60
CA MET A 217 9.18 1.25 -7.54
C MET A 217 8.57 1.96 -6.33
N GLU A 218 8.85 1.45 -5.14
CA GLU A 218 8.58 2.16 -3.89
C GLU A 218 9.69 3.20 -3.67
N PRO A 219 9.40 4.49 -3.46
CA PRO A 219 10.42 5.48 -3.12
C PRO A 219 11.06 5.22 -1.75
N VAL A 220 10.32 4.55 -0.86
CA VAL A 220 10.79 3.94 0.38
C VAL A 220 10.12 2.59 0.50
N GLN A 221 10.88 1.50 0.46
CA GLN A 221 10.29 0.16 0.63
C GLN A 221 9.81 -0.05 2.07
N GLY A 222 8.50 -0.16 2.27
CA GLY A 222 7.89 -0.39 3.58
C GLY A 222 8.16 -1.81 4.08
N GLU A 223 7.62 -2.81 3.42
CA GLU A 223 7.76 -4.24 3.76
C GLU A 223 9.21 -4.74 3.62
N GLY A 224 9.99 -4.14 2.75
CA GLY A 224 11.42 -4.40 2.58
C GLY A 224 12.30 -3.98 3.76
N GLY A 225 11.77 -3.20 4.71
CA GLY A 225 12.45 -2.76 5.92
C GLY A 225 12.72 -1.25 5.98
N PHE A 226 11.84 -0.42 5.46
CA PHE A 226 11.98 1.04 5.36
C PHE A 226 13.27 1.43 4.63
N VAL A 227 13.53 0.73 3.53
CA VAL A 227 14.74 0.93 2.73
C VAL A 227 14.57 2.13 1.82
N ILE A 228 15.46 3.11 1.99
CA ILE A 228 15.56 4.31 1.16
C ILE A 228 16.65 4.05 0.12
N PRO A 229 16.37 4.17 -1.20
CA PRO A 229 17.40 4.02 -2.22
C PRO A 229 18.35 5.23 -2.20
N PRO A 230 19.57 5.11 -2.69
CA PRO A 230 20.45 6.26 -2.93
C PRO A 230 19.81 7.23 -3.94
N LYS A 231 20.28 8.47 -3.91
CA LYS A 231 19.80 9.56 -4.80
C LYS A 231 20.34 9.42 -6.20
#